data_e15f4b6808066940ae39fd932b05520b
#
_entry.id   e15f4b6808066940ae39fd932b05520b
#
_cell.length_a   1.000
_cell.length_b   1.000
_cell.length_c   1.000
_cell.angle_alpha   90.00
_cell.angle_beta   90.00
_cell.angle_gamma   90.00
#
_symmetry.space_group_name_H-M   'P 1'
#
loop_
_entity.id
_entity.type
_entity.pdbx_description
1 polymer ?
#
loop_
_entity_poly.entity_id
_entity_poly.type
_entity_poly.pdbx_seq_one_letter_code
_entity_poly.pdbx_strand_id
1 'polypeptide(L)'
;MPAVGIREMEKLIAIGILLAIGLLIGIPLSIARRKRLQKYWSRSCAGREWRQRFPNVPRQDIRAFLEVFVDAFGFRSRHRLKFSPTDKVMDVYRTVYPPGSAVDEMELERFALMLEDEYGVDLAVVSKLEEITLGEVFKMTRNADQALDGTA
;
A
#
# COMPACT_ATOMS: atom_id res chain seq x y z
N MET A 1 -56.23 6.11 -2.90
CA MET A 1 -54.88 6.50 -2.44
C MET A 1 -54.08 5.29 -2.01
N PRO A 2 -53.45 4.50 -2.88
CA PRO A 2 -52.43 3.53 -2.48
C PRO A 2 -51.12 3.53 -3.30
N ALA A 3 -50.91 4.53 -4.18
CA ALA A 3 -49.78 4.51 -5.09
C ALA A 3 -48.41 4.89 -4.44
N VAL A 4 -48.40 5.48 -3.25
CA VAL A 4 -47.18 5.89 -2.55
C VAL A 4 -46.47 4.68 -1.93
N GLY A 5 -47.19 3.69 -1.43
CA GLY A 5 -46.61 2.51 -0.79
C GLY A 5 -45.88 1.57 -1.77
N ILE A 6 -46.34 1.47 -3.02
CA ILE A 6 -45.75 0.59 -4.04
C ILE A 6 -44.37 1.11 -4.45
N ARG A 7 -44.23 2.40 -4.70
CA ARG A 7 -42.93 3.04 -5.09
C ARG A 7 -41.88 2.97 -4.01
N GLU A 8 -42.26 3.08 -2.74
CA GLU A 8 -41.31 2.93 -1.63
C GLU A 8 -40.89 1.48 -1.47
N MET A 9 -41.77 0.52 -1.68
CA MET A 9 -41.44 -0.90 -1.65
C MET A 9 -40.50 -1.29 -2.80
N GLU A 10 -40.67 -0.77 -4.00
CA GLU A 10 -39.77 -0.97 -5.15
C GLU A 10 -38.35 -0.42 -4.86
N LYS A 11 -38.25 0.76 -4.26
CA LYS A 11 -36.95 1.33 -3.85
C LYS A 11 -36.22 0.45 -2.81
N LEU A 12 -36.95 -0.03 -1.81
CA LEU A 12 -36.39 -0.92 -0.78
C LEU A 12 -35.88 -2.25 -1.37
N ILE A 13 -36.64 -2.81 -2.31
CA ILE A 13 -36.24 -4.03 -3.04
C ILE A 13 -34.98 -3.76 -3.87
N ALA A 14 -34.95 -2.65 -4.62
CA ALA A 14 -33.77 -2.28 -5.42
C ALA A 14 -32.50 -2.07 -4.57
N ILE A 15 -32.62 -1.40 -3.42
CA ILE A 15 -31.53 -1.22 -2.47
C ILE A 15 -31.08 -2.59 -1.91
N GLY A 16 -32.00 -3.45 -1.56
CA GLY A 16 -31.71 -4.80 -1.08
C GLY A 16 -30.94 -5.64 -2.10
N ILE A 17 -31.34 -5.57 -3.37
CA ILE A 17 -30.65 -6.27 -4.46
C ILE A 17 -29.24 -5.71 -4.67
N LEU A 18 -29.05 -4.39 -4.67
CA LEU A 18 -27.74 -3.76 -4.80
C LEU A 18 -26.80 -4.13 -3.64
N LEU A 19 -27.30 -4.15 -2.41
CA LEU A 19 -26.54 -4.59 -1.25
C LEU A 19 -26.14 -6.07 -1.34
N ALA A 20 -27.07 -6.93 -1.78
CA ALA A 20 -26.80 -8.35 -1.94
C ALA A 20 -25.72 -8.59 -3.02
N ILE A 21 -25.79 -7.90 -4.16
CA ILE A 21 -24.80 -7.97 -5.23
C ILE A 21 -23.44 -7.46 -4.70
N GLY A 22 -23.41 -6.34 -3.99
CA GLY A 22 -22.19 -5.78 -3.39
C GLY A 22 -21.52 -6.76 -2.42
N LEU A 23 -22.29 -7.43 -1.58
CA LEU A 23 -21.79 -8.46 -0.65
C LEU A 23 -21.29 -9.70 -1.39
N LEU A 24 -22.01 -10.18 -2.40
CA LEU A 24 -21.63 -11.37 -3.19
C LEU A 24 -20.31 -11.18 -3.95
N ILE A 25 -20.02 -9.98 -4.41
CA ILE A 25 -18.78 -9.66 -5.13
C ILE A 25 -17.67 -9.24 -4.16
N GLY A 26 -17.98 -8.40 -3.18
CA GLY A 26 -16.99 -7.80 -2.28
C GLY A 26 -16.34 -8.81 -1.32
N ILE A 27 -17.13 -9.77 -0.80
CA ILE A 27 -16.60 -10.78 0.14
C ILE A 27 -15.53 -11.67 -0.52
N PRO A 28 -15.77 -12.31 -1.68
CA PRO A 28 -14.76 -13.18 -2.29
C PRO A 28 -13.51 -12.41 -2.73
N LEU A 29 -13.64 -11.17 -3.19
CA LEU A 29 -12.50 -10.32 -3.53
C LEU A 29 -11.62 -10.02 -2.30
N SER A 30 -12.23 -9.69 -1.18
CA SER A 30 -11.50 -9.42 0.07
C SER A 30 -10.80 -10.66 0.61
N ILE A 31 -11.43 -11.83 0.53
CA ILE A 31 -10.83 -13.11 0.91
C ILE A 31 -9.65 -13.45 0.00
N ALA A 32 -9.80 -13.28 -1.31
CA ALA A 32 -8.74 -13.53 -2.28
C ALA A 32 -7.53 -12.60 -2.05
N ARG A 33 -7.76 -11.29 -1.82
CA ARG A 33 -6.71 -10.34 -1.44
C ARG A 33 -5.99 -10.77 -0.16
N ARG A 34 -6.75 -11.17 0.85
CA ARG A 34 -6.19 -11.62 2.14
C ARG A 34 -5.33 -12.87 1.99
N LYS A 35 -5.76 -13.85 1.18
CA LYS A 35 -4.97 -15.04 0.87
C LYS A 35 -3.65 -14.71 0.16
N ARG A 36 -3.67 -13.83 -0.84
CA ARG A 36 -2.45 -13.40 -1.55
C ARG A 36 -1.46 -12.68 -0.62
N LEU A 37 -1.95 -11.84 0.28
CA LEU A 37 -1.11 -11.12 1.25
C LEU A 37 -0.65 -12.00 2.42
N GLN A 38 -1.15 -13.23 2.57
CA GLN A 38 -0.77 -14.14 3.64
C GLN A 38 0.75 -14.38 3.68
N LYS A 39 1.42 -14.41 2.52
CA LYS A 39 2.87 -14.56 2.43
C LYS A 39 3.66 -13.47 3.16
N TYR A 40 3.10 -12.24 3.26
CA TYR A 40 3.69 -11.15 4.04
C TYR A 40 3.27 -11.23 5.50
N TRP A 41 1.96 -11.46 5.77
CA TRP A 41 1.44 -11.46 7.13
C TRP A 41 1.97 -12.60 8.01
N SER A 42 2.28 -13.76 7.43
CA SER A 42 2.85 -14.90 8.13
C SER A 42 4.34 -14.76 8.48
N ARG A 43 5.04 -13.78 7.90
CA ARG A 43 6.47 -13.54 8.17
C ARG A 43 6.72 -13.12 9.62
N SER A 44 7.93 -13.41 10.10
CA SER A 44 8.47 -12.79 11.30
C SER A 44 8.65 -11.27 11.11
N CYS A 45 8.95 -10.55 12.20
CA CYS A 45 9.23 -9.12 12.14
C CYS A 45 10.57 -8.85 11.41
N ALA A 46 10.54 -8.09 10.32
CA ALA A 46 11.70 -7.71 9.52
C ALA A 46 12.57 -6.60 10.17
N GLY A 47 12.24 -6.17 11.38
CA GLY A 47 12.97 -5.08 12.05
C GLY A 47 14.45 -5.39 12.29
N ARG A 48 14.86 -6.68 12.37
CA ARG A 48 16.27 -7.08 12.45
C ARG A 48 16.98 -6.86 11.10
N GLU A 49 16.36 -7.24 9.99
CA GLU A 49 16.88 -7.08 8.63
C GLU A 49 17.10 -5.60 8.29
N TRP A 50 16.13 -4.74 8.64
CA TRP A 50 16.25 -3.30 8.49
C TRP A 50 17.45 -2.74 9.26
N ARG A 51 17.65 -3.16 10.52
CA ARG A 51 18.80 -2.71 11.32
C ARG A 51 20.14 -3.21 10.81
N GLN A 52 20.19 -4.42 10.26
CA GLN A 52 21.41 -4.96 9.65
C GLN A 52 21.79 -4.20 8.39
N ARG A 53 20.80 -3.82 7.57
CA ARG A 53 21.03 -3.07 6.34
C ARG A 53 21.33 -1.58 6.59
N PHE A 54 20.76 -1.01 7.63
CA PHE A 54 20.88 0.41 8.00
C PHE A 54 21.26 0.57 9.47
N PRO A 55 22.48 0.18 9.87
CA PRO A 55 22.88 0.13 11.27
C PRO A 55 22.93 1.51 11.96
N ASN A 56 23.27 2.55 11.19
CA ASN A 56 23.45 3.91 11.69
C ASN A 56 22.18 4.79 11.59
N VAL A 57 21.07 4.22 11.15
CA VAL A 57 19.82 4.97 11.00
C VAL A 57 18.91 4.77 12.23
N PRO A 58 18.32 5.85 12.78
CA PRO A 58 17.36 5.74 13.87
C PRO A 58 16.18 4.84 13.49
N ARG A 59 15.73 4.03 14.46
CA ARG A 59 14.60 3.12 14.25
C ARG A 59 13.30 3.84 13.89
N GLN A 60 13.14 5.07 14.38
CA GLN A 60 11.97 5.89 14.10
C GLN A 60 11.89 6.27 12.62
N ASP A 61 13.02 6.58 11.95
CA ASP A 61 13.05 6.96 10.54
C ASP A 61 12.65 5.78 9.65
N ILE A 62 13.17 4.57 9.96
CA ILE A 62 12.74 3.34 9.27
C ILE A 62 11.24 3.10 9.45
N ARG A 63 10.71 3.34 10.66
CA ARG A 63 9.28 3.16 10.93
C ARG A 63 8.43 4.22 10.25
N ALA A 64 8.89 5.46 10.17
CA ALA A 64 8.20 6.55 9.48
C ALA A 64 8.10 6.25 7.98
N PHE A 65 9.20 5.86 7.34
CA PHE A 65 9.19 5.44 5.94
C PHE A 65 8.24 4.26 5.69
N LEU A 66 8.30 3.23 6.53
CA LEU A 66 7.40 2.08 6.40
C LEU A 66 5.94 2.44 6.68
N GLU A 67 5.67 3.47 7.48
CA GLU A 67 4.30 3.99 7.68
C GLU A 67 3.78 4.63 6.39
N VAL A 68 4.59 5.46 5.73
CA VAL A 68 4.26 6.03 4.41
C VAL A 68 3.93 4.92 3.40
N PHE A 69 4.76 3.87 3.35
CA PHE A 69 4.53 2.74 2.46
C PHE A 69 3.21 2.01 2.77
N VAL A 70 2.97 1.64 4.03
CA VAL A 70 1.75 0.89 4.37
C VAL A 70 0.49 1.73 4.22
N ASP A 71 0.56 3.05 4.47
CA ASP A 71 -0.55 3.96 4.25
C ASP A 71 -0.88 4.10 2.77
N ALA A 72 0.12 4.29 1.91
CA ALA A 72 -0.06 4.38 0.47
C ALA A 72 -0.79 3.15 -0.11
N PHE A 73 -0.44 1.95 0.36
CA PHE A 73 -1.04 0.68 -0.07
C PHE A 73 -2.31 0.28 0.71
N GLY A 74 -2.81 1.12 1.62
CA GLY A 74 -3.99 0.84 2.43
C GLY A 74 -3.82 -0.36 3.36
N PHE A 75 -2.59 -0.61 3.83
CA PHE A 75 -2.32 -1.62 4.85
C PHE A 75 -2.47 -1.01 6.24
N ARG A 76 -2.62 -1.86 7.25
CA ARG A 76 -2.67 -1.40 8.64
C ARG A 76 -1.26 -1.14 9.16
N SER A 77 -1.03 -0.06 9.90
CA SER A 77 0.26 0.33 10.51
C SER A 77 0.95 -0.79 11.30
N ARG A 78 0.19 -1.67 11.95
CA ARG A 78 0.73 -2.85 12.65
C ARG A 78 1.50 -3.81 11.74
N HIS A 79 1.28 -3.76 10.42
CA HIS A 79 1.94 -4.63 9.45
C HIS A 79 3.21 -4.03 8.84
N ARG A 80 3.57 -2.77 9.17
CA ARG A 80 4.74 -2.10 8.58
C ARG A 80 6.04 -2.91 8.68
N LEU A 81 6.29 -3.56 9.82
CA LEU A 81 7.47 -4.39 10.03
C LEU A 81 7.35 -5.82 9.47
N LYS A 82 6.33 -6.12 8.68
CA LYS A 82 6.23 -7.37 7.89
C LYS A 82 6.94 -7.26 6.55
N PHE A 83 7.27 -6.05 6.14
CA PHE A 83 7.98 -5.78 4.89
C PHE A 83 9.49 -5.70 5.16
N SER A 84 10.24 -6.46 4.36
CA SER A 84 11.70 -6.53 4.40
C SER A 84 12.32 -5.44 3.52
N PRO A 85 13.54 -4.97 3.82
CA PRO A 85 14.26 -4.07 2.92
C PRO A 85 14.56 -4.69 1.56
N THR A 86 14.44 -6.01 1.41
CA THR A 86 14.63 -6.73 0.15
C THR A 86 13.34 -6.95 -0.64
N ASP A 87 12.19 -6.61 -0.08
CA ASP A 87 10.91 -6.72 -0.81
C ASP A 87 10.88 -5.68 -1.95
N LYS A 88 10.58 -6.14 -3.16
CA LYS A 88 10.37 -5.27 -4.31
C LYS A 88 9.01 -4.59 -4.21
N VAL A 89 8.97 -3.29 -4.47
CA VAL A 89 7.73 -2.49 -4.46
C VAL A 89 6.70 -3.09 -5.41
N MET A 90 7.14 -3.44 -6.64
CA MET A 90 6.26 -4.00 -7.66
C MET A 90 5.76 -5.41 -7.34
N ASP A 91 6.50 -6.22 -6.59
CA ASP A 91 6.04 -7.54 -6.15
C ASP A 91 4.92 -7.42 -5.10
N VAL A 92 5.02 -6.42 -4.22
CA VAL A 92 3.95 -6.11 -3.27
C VAL A 92 2.73 -5.60 -4.03
N TYR A 93 2.91 -4.66 -4.95
CA TYR A 93 1.85 -4.11 -5.79
C TYR A 93 1.10 -5.22 -6.55
N ARG A 94 1.80 -6.08 -7.28
CA ARG A 94 1.20 -7.21 -8.03
C ARG A 94 0.53 -8.25 -7.14
N THR A 95 0.95 -8.36 -5.88
CA THR A 95 0.28 -9.23 -4.91
C THR A 95 -1.08 -8.67 -4.51
N VAL A 96 -1.20 -7.36 -4.41
CA VAL A 96 -2.48 -6.67 -4.14
C VAL A 96 -3.34 -6.68 -5.39
N TYR A 97 -2.76 -6.32 -6.53
CA TYR A 97 -3.40 -6.15 -7.84
C TYR A 97 -2.80 -7.11 -8.87
N PRO A 98 -3.31 -8.34 -8.96
CA PRO A 98 -2.83 -9.29 -9.97
C PRO A 98 -3.14 -8.80 -11.39
N PRO A 99 -2.36 -9.19 -12.40
CA PRO A 99 -2.61 -8.85 -13.79
C PRO A 99 -4.06 -9.17 -14.18
N GLY A 100 -4.73 -8.23 -14.86
CA GLY A 100 -6.15 -8.35 -15.23
C GLY A 100 -7.15 -7.93 -14.14
N SER A 101 -6.71 -7.43 -12.99
CA SER A 101 -7.61 -6.73 -12.08
C SER A 101 -8.06 -5.42 -12.71
N ALA A 102 -9.36 -5.17 -12.71
CA ALA A 102 -9.94 -3.92 -13.22
C ALA A 102 -9.79 -2.73 -12.25
N VAL A 103 -8.86 -2.82 -11.30
CA VAL A 103 -8.64 -1.84 -10.24
C VAL A 103 -7.49 -0.93 -10.63
N ASP A 104 -7.69 0.35 -10.45
CA ASP A 104 -6.82 1.45 -10.80
C ASP A 104 -5.48 1.40 -10.03
N GLU A 105 -4.41 1.83 -10.67
CA GLU A 105 -3.03 1.79 -10.18
C GLU A 105 -2.69 2.92 -9.16
N MET A 106 -3.72 3.47 -8.52
CA MET A 106 -3.61 4.67 -7.67
C MET A 106 -2.67 4.50 -6.46
N GLU A 107 -2.48 3.29 -5.95
CA GLU A 107 -1.64 3.08 -4.77
C GLU A 107 -0.15 3.28 -5.05
N LEU A 108 0.32 2.91 -6.23
CA LEU A 108 1.70 3.15 -6.62
C LEU A 108 1.95 4.63 -6.86
N GLU A 109 1.03 5.30 -7.55
CA GLU A 109 1.04 6.75 -7.74
C GLU A 109 0.97 7.48 -6.39
N ARG A 110 0.05 7.06 -5.52
CA ARG A 110 -0.05 7.61 -4.16
C ARG A 110 1.26 7.45 -3.39
N PHE A 111 1.90 6.29 -3.49
CA PHE A 111 3.20 6.06 -2.85
C PHE A 111 4.27 7.01 -3.41
N ALA A 112 4.32 7.19 -4.73
CA ALA A 112 5.24 8.13 -5.35
C ALA A 112 5.01 9.57 -4.88
N LEU A 113 3.77 10.03 -4.87
CA LEU A 113 3.40 11.37 -4.39
C LEU A 113 3.75 11.58 -2.91
N MET A 114 3.49 10.59 -2.05
CA MET A 114 3.84 10.67 -0.63
C MET A 114 5.36 10.71 -0.41
N LEU A 115 6.15 9.99 -1.22
CA LEU A 115 7.62 10.05 -1.15
C LEU A 115 8.16 11.39 -1.62
N GLU A 116 7.55 12.00 -2.64
CA GLU A 116 7.91 13.32 -3.13
C GLU A 116 7.59 14.38 -2.07
N ASP A 117 6.41 14.32 -1.46
CA ASP A 117 5.94 15.28 -0.45
C ASP A 117 6.74 15.18 0.87
N GLU A 118 6.97 13.97 1.36
CA GLU A 118 7.61 13.73 2.67
C GLU A 118 9.15 13.79 2.61
N TYR A 119 9.75 13.38 1.47
CA TYR A 119 11.19 13.17 1.35
C TYR A 119 11.83 13.82 0.12
N GLY A 120 11.07 14.47 -0.75
CA GLY A 120 11.58 15.07 -1.98
C GLY A 120 12.09 14.03 -2.98
N VAL A 121 11.61 12.80 -2.94
CA VAL A 121 12.06 11.69 -3.81
C VAL A 121 11.04 11.43 -4.91
N ASP A 122 11.44 11.72 -6.16
CA ASP A 122 10.64 11.40 -7.34
C ASP A 122 10.92 9.96 -7.82
N LEU A 123 9.94 9.09 -7.70
CA LEU A 123 10.03 7.71 -8.21
C LEU A 123 9.91 7.60 -9.72
N ALA A 124 9.36 8.61 -10.41
CA ALA A 124 9.21 8.58 -11.86
C ALA A 124 10.57 8.62 -12.58
N VAL A 125 11.62 9.15 -11.93
CA VAL A 125 12.98 9.20 -12.45
C VAL A 125 13.70 7.85 -12.34
N VAL A 126 13.13 6.89 -11.61
CA VAL A 126 13.77 5.58 -11.37
C VAL A 126 13.61 4.67 -12.59
N SER A 127 14.68 4.51 -13.34
CA SER A 127 14.70 3.72 -14.59
C SER A 127 14.38 2.22 -14.44
N LYS A 128 14.37 1.69 -13.20
CA LYS A 128 14.14 0.26 -12.90
C LYS A 128 13.12 0.07 -11.80
N LEU A 129 11.95 0.72 -11.92
CA LEU A 129 10.87 0.62 -10.94
C LEU A 129 10.45 -0.85 -10.67
N GLU A 130 10.56 -1.71 -11.68
CA GLU A 130 10.25 -3.14 -11.58
C GLU A 130 11.14 -3.91 -10.60
N GLU A 131 12.37 -3.48 -10.42
CA GLU A 131 13.36 -4.19 -9.61
C GLU A 131 13.64 -3.52 -8.27
N ILE A 132 13.19 -2.27 -8.09
CA ILE A 132 13.51 -1.49 -6.89
C ILE A 132 12.96 -2.12 -5.63
N THR A 133 13.81 -2.25 -4.62
CA THR A 133 13.46 -2.75 -3.31
C THR A 133 13.08 -1.61 -2.36
N LEU A 134 12.31 -1.93 -1.30
CA LEU A 134 12.00 -0.97 -0.25
C LEU A 134 13.25 -0.38 0.41
N GLY A 135 14.31 -1.17 0.54
CA GLY A 135 15.58 -0.69 1.08
C GLY A 135 16.29 0.30 0.16
N GLU A 136 16.18 0.15 -1.14
CA GLU A 136 16.72 1.12 -2.12
C GLU A 136 15.93 2.41 -2.11
N VAL A 137 14.60 2.34 -2.10
CA VAL A 137 13.75 3.54 -1.95
C VAL A 137 14.08 4.28 -0.66
N PHE A 138 14.18 3.56 0.46
CA PHE A 138 14.59 4.17 1.73
C PHE A 138 15.97 4.83 1.68
N LYS A 139 16.93 4.22 0.98
CA LYS A 139 18.24 4.84 0.78
C LYS A 139 18.14 6.14 -0.01
N MET A 140 17.24 6.22 -0.99
CA MET A 140 17.01 7.46 -1.76
C MET A 140 16.45 8.56 -0.86
N THR A 141 15.49 8.26 0.04
CA THR A 141 14.96 9.25 1.00
C THR A 141 16.06 9.81 1.90
N ARG A 142 16.98 8.96 2.38
CA ARG A 142 18.11 9.39 3.23
C ARG A 142 19.11 10.26 2.49
N ASN A 143 19.38 9.99 1.21
CA ASN A 143 20.27 10.80 0.40
C ASN A 143 19.67 12.19 0.12
N ALA A 144 18.36 12.28 -0.10
CA ALA A 144 17.65 13.54 -0.29
C ALA A 144 17.72 14.41 0.98
N ASP A 145 17.45 13.83 2.16
CA ASP A 145 17.56 14.53 3.46
C ASP A 145 18.97 15.12 3.66
N GLN A 146 20.02 14.33 3.37
CA GLN A 146 21.42 14.79 3.52
C GLN A 146 21.80 15.91 2.54
N ALA A 147 21.22 15.91 1.35
CA ALA A 147 21.44 16.97 0.37
C ALA A 147 20.81 18.30 0.83
N LEU A 148 19.71 18.27 1.52
CA LEU A 148 19.03 19.44 2.10
C LEU A 148 19.79 20.02 3.30
N ASP A 149 20.31 19.17 4.19
CA ASP A 149 21.07 19.58 5.37
C ASP A 149 22.46 20.14 5.01
N GLY A 150 23.06 19.72 3.88
CA GLY A 150 24.37 20.15 3.41
C GLY A 150 24.39 21.54 2.72
N THR A 151 23.22 22.16 2.49
CA THR A 151 23.07 23.45 1.82
C THR A 151 22.74 24.62 2.77
N ALA A 152 22.65 24.35 4.07
CA ALA A 152 22.46 25.33 5.13
C ALA A 152 23.79 25.63 5.83
#